data_d4d2f3696d1ff02e5e54e20c7c0505a4
#
_entry.id   d4d2f3696d1ff02e5e54e20c7c0505a4
#
_cell.length_a   1.000
_cell.length_b   1.000
_cell.length_c   1.000
_cell.angle_alpha   90.00
_cell.angle_beta   90.00
_cell.angle_gamma   90.00
#
_symmetry.space_group_name_H-M   'P 1'
#
loop_
_entity.id
_entity.type
_entity.pdbx_description
1 polymer ?
#
loop_
_entity_poly.entity_id
_entity_poly.type
_entity_poly.pdbx_seq_one_letter_code
_entity_poly.pdbx_strand_id
1 'polypeptide(L)'
;FVSVESGRRVDVISVPVSTRADPVEELGSSLLGIVEHPDRGRQWLYDATADPVFVTAWLESMRSQSSSLDGRTHGYALDGFGDWDAFTDTLPIRVLKGEQSNTSVIALTDKAPVIVKFYRVLAAGESPDVLVSAKLTEGGSEDVPATLGWVTGSWEDVYDDAGAGTWVTGDVSVLREFIPDSEDAWRTASSAAVAGRDFSAEAEELGAVTGRIHSQLEAAFGAHHPTPAEQQEFLTSLVRRLKWEWEEARSYVGPYDETFERLLETVEQLPSLPSLQRIHADYHLGQVLHSTARGWTVLD
;
A
#
# COMPACT_ATOMS: atom_id res chain seq x y z
N PHE A 1 10.25 -9.49 -14.05
CA PHE A 1 9.86 -8.09 -14.24
C PHE A 1 9.83 -7.76 -15.72
N VAL A 2 8.90 -6.92 -16.16
CA VAL A 2 8.70 -6.56 -17.58
C VAL A 2 8.62 -5.06 -17.71
N SER A 3 9.41 -4.47 -18.61
CA SER A 3 9.31 -3.05 -18.94
C SER A 3 8.20 -2.83 -19.97
N VAL A 4 7.32 -1.87 -19.72
CA VAL A 4 6.19 -1.53 -20.59
C VAL A 4 6.28 -0.06 -20.96
N GLU A 5 6.38 0.22 -22.26
CA GLU A 5 6.38 1.57 -22.78
C GLU A 5 4.96 2.06 -23.10
N SER A 6 4.57 3.21 -22.56
CA SER A 6 3.34 3.89 -22.87
C SER A 6 3.59 5.37 -23.16
N GLY A 7 3.69 5.69 -24.44
CA GLY A 7 4.04 7.04 -24.90
C GLY A 7 5.47 7.43 -24.50
N ARG A 8 5.60 8.39 -23.56
CA ARG A 8 6.93 8.84 -23.04
C ARG A 8 7.26 8.22 -21.68
N ARG A 9 6.39 7.38 -21.15
CA ARG A 9 6.57 6.74 -19.84
C ARG A 9 6.96 5.29 -20.06
N VAL A 10 7.93 4.82 -19.27
CA VAL A 10 8.28 3.42 -19.16
C VAL A 10 7.94 2.99 -17.74
N ASP A 11 7.13 1.96 -17.60
CA ASP A 11 6.81 1.37 -16.30
C ASP A 11 7.46 -0.01 -16.18
N VAL A 12 7.96 -0.35 -15.02
CA VAL A 12 8.39 -1.71 -14.70
C VAL A 12 7.23 -2.42 -14.02
N ILE A 13 6.79 -3.50 -14.63
CA ILE A 13 5.64 -4.28 -14.16
C ILE A 13 6.12 -5.60 -13.55
N SER A 14 5.63 -5.91 -12.35
CA SER A 14 5.79 -7.21 -11.73
C SER A 14 4.71 -8.17 -12.24
N VAL A 15 5.14 -9.26 -12.87
CA VAL A 15 4.26 -10.34 -13.33
C VAL A 15 4.80 -11.64 -12.72
N PRO A 16 4.40 -12.01 -11.51
CA PRO A 16 4.71 -13.31 -10.94
C PRO A 16 4.07 -14.40 -11.80
N VAL A 17 4.87 -15.39 -12.22
CA VAL A 17 4.38 -16.47 -13.08
C VAL A 17 4.71 -17.82 -12.46
N SER A 18 3.70 -18.67 -12.33
CA SER A 18 3.91 -20.09 -12.05
C SER A 18 3.69 -20.92 -13.33
N THR A 19 4.44 -22.00 -13.45
CA THR A 19 4.39 -22.88 -14.63
C THR A 19 4.00 -24.31 -14.24
N ARG A 20 3.22 -24.96 -15.09
CA ARG A 20 2.82 -26.37 -14.92
C ARG A 20 2.99 -27.11 -16.22
N ALA A 21 3.39 -28.40 -16.16
CA ALA A 21 3.49 -29.30 -17.31
C ALA A 21 2.11 -29.71 -17.84
N ASP A 22 1.11 -29.74 -16.94
CA ASP A 22 -0.27 -30.08 -17.28
C ASP A 22 -1.20 -28.93 -16.82
N PRO A 23 -2.37 -28.76 -17.42
CA PRO A 23 -3.35 -27.75 -17.00
C PRO A 23 -3.87 -28.06 -15.60
N VAL A 24 -4.01 -26.99 -14.77
CA VAL A 24 -4.59 -27.04 -13.43
C VAL A 24 -5.94 -26.35 -13.47
N GLU A 25 -7.01 -27.12 -13.22
CA GLU A 25 -8.39 -26.62 -13.34
C GLU A 25 -8.67 -25.47 -12.37
N GLU A 26 -8.20 -25.60 -11.13
CA GLU A 26 -8.37 -24.61 -10.07
C GLU A 26 -7.72 -23.26 -10.40
N LEU A 27 -6.69 -23.26 -11.23
CA LEU A 27 -5.99 -22.07 -11.69
C LEU A 27 -6.49 -21.54 -13.04
N GLY A 28 -7.52 -22.15 -13.63
CA GLY A 28 -7.99 -21.84 -14.98
C GLY A 28 -8.33 -20.37 -15.20
N SER A 29 -8.87 -19.67 -14.19
CA SER A 29 -9.18 -18.24 -14.28
C SER A 29 -7.94 -17.32 -14.24
N SER A 30 -6.78 -17.83 -13.86
CA SER A 30 -5.50 -17.12 -13.80
C SER A 30 -4.54 -17.51 -14.93
N LEU A 31 -5.00 -18.32 -15.92
CA LEU A 31 -4.18 -18.73 -17.05
C LEU A 31 -3.79 -17.52 -17.90
N LEU A 32 -2.49 -17.27 -18.01
CA LEU A 32 -1.91 -16.23 -18.86
C LEU A 32 -1.67 -16.70 -20.28
N GLY A 33 -1.32 -17.99 -20.46
CA GLY A 33 -1.04 -18.57 -21.77
C GLY A 33 -0.37 -19.93 -21.71
N ILE A 34 -0.04 -20.44 -22.89
CA ILE A 34 0.67 -21.72 -23.07
C ILE A 34 1.90 -21.44 -23.91
N VAL A 35 3.04 -21.98 -23.52
CA VAL A 35 4.32 -21.83 -24.23
C VAL A 35 4.97 -23.17 -24.44
N GLU A 36 5.75 -23.31 -25.52
CA GLU A 36 6.63 -24.44 -25.75
C GLU A 36 8.04 -24.10 -25.25
N HIS A 37 8.46 -24.74 -24.16
CA HIS A 37 9.81 -24.56 -23.62
C HIS A 37 10.76 -25.55 -24.23
N PRO A 38 11.99 -25.16 -24.69
CA PRO A 38 12.91 -26.06 -25.37
C PRO A 38 13.21 -27.35 -24.61
N ASP A 39 13.39 -27.27 -23.29
CA ASP A 39 13.81 -28.42 -22.48
C ASP A 39 12.67 -29.06 -21.69
N ARG A 40 11.52 -28.35 -21.50
CA ARG A 40 10.41 -28.80 -20.66
C ARG A 40 9.15 -29.11 -21.43
N GLY A 41 9.15 -28.90 -22.77
CA GLY A 41 7.98 -29.06 -23.61
C GLY A 41 6.90 -28.01 -23.32
N ARG A 42 5.64 -28.39 -23.52
CA ARG A 42 4.50 -27.53 -23.31
C ARG A 42 4.35 -27.15 -21.83
N GLN A 43 4.18 -25.85 -21.58
CA GLN A 43 3.99 -25.30 -20.23
C GLN A 43 2.79 -24.39 -20.21
N TRP A 44 1.93 -24.53 -19.19
CA TRP A 44 0.83 -23.63 -18.86
C TRP A 44 1.34 -22.57 -17.88
N LEU A 45 1.17 -21.30 -18.24
CA LEU A 45 1.60 -20.15 -17.45
C LEU A 45 0.39 -19.56 -16.74
N TYR A 46 0.50 -19.37 -15.43
CA TYR A 46 -0.54 -18.79 -14.60
C TYR A 46 -0.01 -17.55 -13.89
N ASP A 47 -0.91 -16.58 -13.60
CA ASP A 47 -0.59 -15.53 -12.62
C ASP A 47 -0.36 -16.20 -11.26
N ALA A 48 0.89 -16.17 -10.80
CA ALA A 48 1.30 -16.90 -9.61
C ALA A 48 0.65 -16.37 -8.32
N THR A 49 0.14 -15.13 -8.31
CA THR A 49 -0.56 -14.58 -7.15
C THR A 49 -1.88 -15.33 -6.85
N ALA A 50 -2.39 -16.09 -7.82
CA ALA A 50 -3.54 -16.98 -7.63
C ALA A 50 -3.14 -18.43 -7.32
N ASP A 51 -1.85 -18.75 -7.31
CA ASP A 51 -1.33 -20.09 -7.06
C ASP A 51 -0.97 -20.26 -5.57
N PRO A 52 -1.70 -21.10 -4.81
CA PRO A 52 -1.44 -21.29 -3.39
C PRO A 52 -0.01 -21.76 -3.09
N VAL A 53 0.59 -22.56 -3.97
CA VAL A 53 1.98 -23.04 -3.81
C VAL A 53 2.97 -21.87 -3.88
N PHE A 54 2.78 -20.98 -4.85
CA PHE A 54 3.62 -19.79 -4.97
C PHE A 54 3.45 -18.87 -3.78
N VAL A 55 2.21 -18.55 -3.39
CA VAL A 55 1.94 -17.66 -2.26
C VAL A 55 2.54 -18.21 -0.97
N THR A 56 2.39 -19.51 -0.71
CA THR A 56 3.00 -20.16 0.46
C THR A 56 4.52 -20.00 0.46
N ALA A 57 5.19 -20.33 -0.67
CA ALA A 57 6.63 -20.17 -0.80
C ALA A 57 7.09 -18.71 -0.66
N TRP A 58 6.26 -17.77 -1.12
CA TRP A 58 6.53 -16.33 -1.01
C TRP A 58 6.48 -15.86 0.44
N LEU A 59 5.46 -16.27 1.21
CA LEU A 59 5.36 -16.00 2.64
C LEU A 59 6.51 -16.65 3.41
N GLU A 60 6.88 -17.89 3.06
CA GLU A 60 8.00 -18.59 3.67
C GLU A 60 9.34 -17.87 3.41
N SER A 61 9.51 -17.28 2.22
CA SER A 61 10.70 -16.48 1.91
C SER A 61 10.81 -15.22 2.79
N MET A 62 9.69 -14.58 3.12
CA MET A 62 9.66 -13.47 4.08
C MET A 62 10.00 -13.98 5.49
N ARG A 63 9.29 -15.00 5.97
CA ARG A 63 9.48 -15.55 7.31
C ARG A 63 10.92 -15.99 7.56
N SER A 64 11.53 -16.70 6.62
CA SER A 64 12.90 -17.23 6.71
C SER A 64 13.97 -16.22 6.28
N GLN A 65 13.57 -15.02 5.85
CA GLN A 65 14.45 -13.96 5.35
C GLN A 65 15.41 -14.47 4.26
N SER A 66 14.87 -15.21 3.32
CA SER A 66 15.65 -15.88 2.27
C SER A 66 15.60 -15.14 0.93
N SER A 67 16.62 -15.38 0.11
CA SER A 67 16.69 -14.88 -1.27
C SER A 67 16.21 -15.95 -2.25
N SER A 68 15.74 -15.49 -3.43
CA SER A 68 15.53 -16.35 -4.59
C SER A 68 16.85 -16.98 -5.08
N LEU A 69 16.77 -18.06 -5.84
CA LEU A 69 17.95 -18.76 -6.35
C LEU A 69 18.85 -17.89 -7.23
N ASP A 70 18.28 -16.93 -7.93
CA ASP A 70 19.01 -15.96 -8.75
C ASP A 70 19.44 -14.69 -7.98
N GLY A 71 19.11 -14.61 -6.68
CA GLY A 71 19.43 -13.49 -5.80
C GLY A 71 18.66 -12.20 -6.09
N ARG A 72 17.68 -12.23 -6.99
CA ARG A 72 16.94 -11.03 -7.42
C ARG A 72 15.82 -10.61 -6.51
N THR A 73 15.36 -11.48 -5.63
CA THR A 73 14.38 -11.14 -4.60
C THR A 73 14.89 -11.55 -3.23
N HIS A 74 14.54 -10.77 -2.21
CA HIS A 74 14.88 -11.06 -0.83
C HIS A 74 13.70 -10.76 0.09
N GLY A 75 13.35 -11.73 0.94
CA GLY A 75 12.32 -11.59 1.95
C GLY A 75 12.85 -10.99 3.24
N TYR A 76 12.03 -10.15 3.86
CA TYR A 76 12.27 -9.57 5.18
C TYR A 76 11.12 -9.90 6.11
N ALA A 77 11.41 -10.17 7.36
CA ALA A 77 10.44 -10.35 8.43
C ALA A 77 10.66 -9.30 9.52
N LEU A 78 9.57 -8.74 10.03
CA LEU A 78 9.61 -8.02 11.30
C LEU A 78 9.60 -8.99 12.48
N ASP A 79 10.00 -8.48 13.64
CA ASP A 79 10.02 -9.23 14.90
C ASP A 79 8.64 -9.88 15.15
N GLY A 80 8.68 -11.14 15.55
CA GLY A 80 7.48 -11.95 15.78
C GLY A 80 7.00 -12.76 14.56
N PHE A 81 7.15 -12.30 13.33
CA PHE A 81 6.82 -13.12 12.15
C PHE A 81 7.91 -14.16 11.83
N GLY A 82 9.17 -13.80 11.98
CA GLY A 82 10.28 -14.73 11.83
C GLY A 82 10.22 -15.91 12.81
N ASP A 83 9.55 -15.73 13.95
CA ASP A 83 9.37 -16.76 14.99
C ASP A 83 8.17 -17.70 14.73
N TRP A 84 7.41 -17.49 13.66
CA TRP A 84 6.34 -18.42 13.28
C TRP A 84 6.93 -19.74 12.81
N ASP A 85 6.15 -20.82 12.95
CA ASP A 85 6.51 -22.10 12.38
C ASP A 85 6.62 -22.02 10.85
N ALA A 86 7.51 -22.83 10.27
CA ALA A 86 7.66 -22.91 8.83
C ALA A 86 6.38 -23.40 8.15
N PHE A 87 6.02 -22.81 7.04
CA PHE A 87 4.88 -23.25 6.24
C PHE A 87 5.22 -24.53 5.48
N THR A 88 4.93 -25.69 6.08
CA THR A 88 5.19 -27.02 5.50
C THR A 88 4.13 -27.45 4.52
N ASP A 89 2.89 -27.00 4.70
CA ASP A 89 1.74 -27.28 3.85
C ASP A 89 1.34 -26.07 3.04
N THR A 90 0.72 -26.32 1.88
CA THR A 90 0.19 -25.25 1.04
C THR A 90 -0.98 -24.55 1.73
N LEU A 91 -0.87 -23.24 1.93
CA LEU A 91 -1.88 -22.44 2.60
C LEU A 91 -3.12 -22.24 1.71
N PRO A 92 -4.33 -22.31 2.28
CA PRO A 92 -5.52 -21.83 1.59
C PRO A 92 -5.43 -20.33 1.35
N ILE A 93 -5.72 -19.90 0.12
CA ILE A 93 -5.67 -18.48 -0.24
C ILE A 93 -6.98 -17.99 -0.87
N ARG A 94 -7.16 -16.66 -0.82
CA ARG A 94 -8.23 -15.95 -1.51
C ARG A 94 -7.71 -14.67 -2.12
N VAL A 95 -7.72 -14.56 -3.45
CA VAL A 95 -7.38 -13.32 -4.16
C VAL A 95 -8.53 -12.33 -4.04
N LEU A 96 -8.24 -11.10 -3.63
CA LEU A 96 -9.21 -10.02 -3.62
C LEU A 96 -9.42 -9.48 -5.04
N LYS A 97 -10.66 -9.07 -5.34
CA LYS A 97 -11.04 -8.51 -6.64
C LYS A 97 -11.26 -7.01 -6.51
N GLY A 98 -10.91 -6.25 -7.54
CA GLY A 98 -11.23 -4.83 -7.64
C GLY A 98 -10.03 -3.89 -7.54
N GLU A 99 -8.84 -4.38 -7.23
CA GLU A 99 -7.62 -3.57 -7.28
C GLU A 99 -7.09 -3.49 -8.73
N GLN A 100 -6.61 -2.32 -9.13
CA GLN A 100 -6.08 -2.09 -10.49
C GLN A 100 -4.56 -2.04 -10.53
N SER A 101 -3.92 -1.45 -9.52
CA SER A 101 -2.45 -1.26 -9.47
C SER A 101 -1.72 -2.33 -8.65
N ASN A 102 -2.45 -3.13 -7.87
CA ASN A 102 -1.91 -4.15 -6.98
C ASN A 102 -2.72 -5.45 -7.10
N THR A 103 -2.26 -6.49 -6.43
CA THR A 103 -3.04 -7.70 -6.19
C THR A 103 -2.89 -8.09 -4.74
N SER A 104 -4.00 -8.11 -4.00
CA SER A 104 -4.02 -8.53 -2.60
C SER A 104 -4.55 -9.95 -2.47
N VAL A 105 -3.84 -10.74 -1.68
CA VAL A 105 -4.15 -12.16 -1.43
C VAL A 105 -4.21 -12.40 0.06
N ILE A 106 -5.35 -12.90 0.53
CA ILE A 106 -5.49 -13.37 1.91
C ILE A 106 -5.01 -14.81 1.97
N ALA A 107 -4.12 -15.11 2.91
CA ALA A 107 -3.68 -16.46 3.21
C ALA A 107 -4.13 -16.86 4.62
N LEU A 108 -4.66 -18.06 4.75
CA LEU A 108 -5.13 -18.61 6.01
C LEU A 108 -4.01 -19.44 6.61
N THR A 109 -3.36 -18.92 7.64
CA THR A 109 -2.33 -19.64 8.39
C THR A 109 -2.92 -20.23 9.68
N ASP A 110 -2.23 -21.18 10.28
CA ASP A 110 -2.65 -21.77 11.55
C ASP A 110 -2.63 -20.78 12.72
N LYS A 111 -1.84 -19.70 12.62
CA LYS A 111 -1.70 -18.70 13.67
C LYS A 111 -2.72 -17.58 13.54
N ALA A 112 -2.83 -16.99 12.37
CA ALA A 112 -3.79 -15.92 12.06
C ALA A 112 -3.90 -15.73 10.54
N PRO A 113 -5.03 -15.25 10.01
CA PRO A 113 -5.10 -14.86 8.61
C PRO A 113 -4.21 -13.65 8.34
N VAL A 114 -3.54 -13.65 7.19
CA VAL A 114 -2.66 -12.58 6.75
C VAL A 114 -3.06 -12.11 5.35
N ILE A 115 -2.65 -10.91 4.98
CA ILE A 115 -2.85 -10.35 3.65
C ILE A 115 -1.52 -9.95 3.04
N VAL A 116 -1.21 -10.45 1.86
CA VAL A 116 -0.05 -10.02 1.07
C VAL A 116 -0.52 -9.17 -0.10
N LYS A 117 0.05 -7.98 -0.22
CA LYS A 117 -0.18 -7.03 -1.31
C LYS A 117 1.01 -7.11 -2.28
N PHE A 118 0.78 -7.56 -3.50
CA PHE A 118 1.76 -7.58 -4.57
C PHE A 118 1.67 -6.30 -5.38
N TYR A 119 2.74 -5.54 -5.46
CA TYR A 119 2.81 -4.35 -6.30
C TYR A 119 2.97 -4.75 -7.77
N ARG A 120 2.07 -4.26 -8.64
CA ARG A 120 2.14 -4.55 -10.08
C ARG A 120 2.99 -3.55 -10.81
N VAL A 121 2.95 -2.28 -10.43
CA VAL A 121 3.83 -1.22 -10.94
C VAL A 121 4.93 -1.00 -9.90
N LEU A 122 6.17 -1.16 -10.32
CA LEU A 122 7.33 -1.09 -9.43
C LEU A 122 8.01 0.28 -9.52
N ALA A 123 8.50 0.73 -8.38
CA ALA A 123 9.36 1.90 -8.25
C ALA A 123 10.66 1.52 -7.53
N ALA A 124 11.77 2.13 -7.95
CA ALA A 124 13.04 1.95 -7.25
C ALA A 124 13.00 2.61 -5.86
N GLY A 125 13.68 2.01 -4.89
CA GLY A 125 13.74 2.47 -3.51
C GLY A 125 12.69 1.85 -2.61
N GLU A 126 12.68 2.31 -1.37
CA GLU A 126 11.70 1.88 -0.37
C GLU A 126 10.31 2.45 -0.69
N SER A 127 9.30 1.58 -0.71
CA SER A 127 7.92 2.01 -0.83
C SER A 127 7.48 2.75 0.45
N PRO A 128 6.86 3.94 0.34
CA PRO A 128 6.26 4.59 1.50
C PRO A 128 5.27 3.70 2.25
N ASP A 129 4.55 2.85 1.54
CA ASP A 129 3.60 1.88 2.08
C ASP A 129 4.29 0.87 3.01
N VAL A 130 5.45 0.32 2.61
CA VAL A 130 6.26 -0.58 3.45
C VAL A 130 6.91 0.18 4.60
N LEU A 131 7.62 1.28 4.29
CA LEU A 131 8.39 2.03 5.26
C LEU A 131 7.53 2.55 6.42
N VAL A 132 6.40 3.18 6.09
CA VAL A 132 5.53 3.81 7.10
C VAL A 132 4.87 2.74 7.97
N SER A 133 4.27 1.72 7.34
CA SER A 133 3.56 0.67 8.08
C SER A 133 4.50 -0.18 8.94
N ALA A 134 5.72 -0.48 8.46
CA ALA A 134 6.73 -1.17 9.24
C ALA A 134 7.15 -0.34 10.46
N LYS A 135 7.41 0.97 10.29
CA LYS A 135 7.78 1.86 11.40
C LYS A 135 6.68 2.03 12.44
N LEU A 136 5.43 2.11 12.03
CA LEU A 136 4.29 2.15 12.96
C LEU A 136 4.18 0.82 13.73
N THR A 137 4.38 -0.31 13.07
CA THR A 137 4.39 -1.63 13.71
C THR A 137 5.53 -1.76 14.70
N GLU A 138 6.76 -1.39 14.34
CA GLU A 138 7.92 -1.35 15.25
C GLU A 138 7.67 -0.44 16.47
N GLY A 139 6.94 0.65 16.27
CA GLY A 139 6.49 1.56 17.32
C GLY A 139 5.34 1.04 18.19
N GLY A 140 4.83 -0.16 17.92
CA GLY A 140 3.74 -0.78 18.67
C GLY A 140 2.36 -0.19 18.39
N SER A 141 2.13 0.38 17.20
CA SER A 141 0.81 0.91 16.83
C SER A 141 -0.23 -0.20 16.77
N GLU A 142 -1.36 0.02 17.44
CA GLU A 142 -2.56 -0.81 17.33
C GLU A 142 -3.61 -0.21 16.36
N ASP A 143 -3.36 1.01 15.86
CA ASP A 143 -4.28 1.75 15.00
C ASP A 143 -4.13 1.42 13.51
N VAL A 144 -3.12 0.61 13.15
CA VAL A 144 -2.87 0.12 11.78
C VAL A 144 -2.74 -1.40 11.77
N PRO A 145 -2.96 -2.10 10.65
CA PRO A 145 -2.65 -3.52 10.55
C PRO A 145 -1.15 -3.73 10.74
N ALA A 146 -0.76 -4.67 11.60
CA ALA A 146 0.64 -4.97 11.83
C ALA A 146 1.31 -5.43 10.53
N THR A 147 2.43 -4.82 10.15
CA THR A 147 3.30 -5.30 9.08
C THR A 147 4.12 -6.47 9.60
N LEU A 148 4.05 -7.58 8.89
CA LEU A 148 4.75 -8.82 9.27
C LEU A 148 6.05 -8.99 8.48
N GLY A 149 6.08 -8.53 7.23
CA GLY A 149 7.25 -8.64 6.38
C GLY A 149 7.04 -8.04 5.00
N TRP A 150 8.08 -8.06 4.18
CA TRP A 150 8.01 -7.62 2.78
C TRP A 150 9.04 -8.36 1.94
N VAL A 151 8.94 -8.21 0.61
CA VAL A 151 9.96 -8.69 -0.32
C VAL A 151 10.44 -7.53 -1.16
N THR A 152 11.77 -7.41 -1.27
CA THR A 152 12.40 -6.54 -2.27
C THR A 152 12.72 -7.32 -3.54
N GLY A 153 12.73 -6.62 -4.66
CA GLY A 153 13.17 -7.16 -5.95
C GLY A 153 14.22 -6.26 -6.59
N SER A 154 15.06 -6.83 -7.45
CA SER A 154 16.06 -6.08 -8.22
C SER A 154 15.81 -6.25 -9.72
N TRP A 155 15.89 -5.15 -10.47
CA TRP A 155 15.72 -5.11 -11.92
C TRP A 155 16.63 -4.09 -12.57
N GLU A 156 16.81 -4.15 -13.89
CA GLU A 156 17.56 -3.16 -14.63
C GLU A 156 16.83 -1.81 -14.62
N ASP A 157 17.59 -0.74 -14.38
CA ASP A 157 17.04 0.61 -14.41
C ASP A 157 16.67 1.00 -15.84
N VAL A 158 15.39 1.14 -16.09
CA VAL A 158 14.86 1.53 -17.42
C VAL A 158 15.04 3.02 -17.74
N TYR A 159 15.48 3.81 -16.77
CA TYR A 159 15.71 5.25 -16.89
C TYR A 159 17.21 5.60 -16.98
N ASP A 160 18.10 4.59 -16.95
CA ASP A 160 19.54 4.83 -17.11
C ASP A 160 19.90 5.03 -18.59
N ASP A 161 20.00 6.30 -19.01
CA ASP A 161 20.42 6.70 -20.36
C ASP A 161 21.85 6.28 -20.69
N ALA A 162 22.67 5.88 -19.72
CA ALA A 162 24.06 5.49 -19.91
C ALA A 162 24.22 4.09 -20.54
N GLY A 163 23.14 3.32 -20.69
CA GLY A 163 23.13 2.02 -21.38
C GLY A 163 23.96 0.95 -20.70
N ALA A 164 24.25 1.08 -19.41
CA ALA A 164 25.23 0.29 -18.69
C ALA A 164 24.64 -0.85 -17.85
N GLY A 165 23.32 -1.13 -17.95
CA GLY A 165 22.71 -2.18 -17.17
C GLY A 165 22.80 -1.96 -15.66
N THR A 166 22.58 -0.73 -15.21
CA THR A 166 22.48 -0.40 -13.76
C THR A 166 21.29 -1.13 -13.15
N TRP A 167 21.53 -1.75 -12.00
CA TRP A 167 20.46 -2.45 -11.27
C TRP A 167 19.93 -1.57 -10.16
N VAL A 168 18.61 -1.53 -10.04
CA VAL A 168 17.91 -0.88 -8.94
C VAL A 168 17.13 -1.91 -8.13
N THR A 169 16.87 -1.58 -6.88
CA THR A 169 16.10 -2.43 -5.96
C THR A 169 14.91 -1.64 -5.44
N GLY A 170 13.78 -2.31 -5.25
CA GLY A 170 12.59 -1.72 -4.64
C GLY A 170 11.68 -2.80 -4.06
N ASP A 171 10.66 -2.37 -3.34
CA ASP A 171 9.69 -3.28 -2.75
C ASP A 171 8.75 -3.83 -3.82
N VAL A 172 8.49 -5.14 -3.77
CA VAL A 172 7.60 -5.85 -4.69
C VAL A 172 6.35 -6.40 -4.03
N SER A 173 6.35 -6.53 -2.71
CA SER A 173 5.18 -6.92 -1.93
C SER A 173 5.34 -6.58 -0.46
N VAL A 174 4.21 -6.44 0.25
CA VAL A 174 4.15 -6.29 1.71
C VAL A 174 3.16 -7.29 2.29
N LEU A 175 3.48 -7.86 3.44
CA LEU A 175 2.65 -8.77 4.20
C LEU A 175 2.18 -8.08 5.48
N ARG A 176 0.87 -8.15 5.72
CA ARG A 176 0.24 -7.56 6.90
C ARG A 176 -0.72 -8.53 7.57
N GLU A 177 -1.05 -8.23 8.81
CA GLU A 177 -2.20 -8.79 9.49
C GLU A 177 -3.47 -8.56 8.65
N PHE A 178 -4.30 -9.59 8.49
CA PHE A 178 -5.63 -9.44 7.95
C PHE A 178 -6.63 -9.24 9.09
N ILE A 179 -7.48 -8.21 9.01
CA ILE A 179 -8.49 -7.91 10.03
C ILE A 179 -9.82 -8.53 9.58
N PRO A 180 -10.21 -9.68 10.16
CA PRO A 180 -11.46 -10.32 9.80
C PRO A 180 -12.67 -9.52 10.33
N ASP A 181 -13.84 -9.78 9.77
CA ASP A 181 -15.13 -9.21 10.20
C ASP A 181 -15.11 -7.68 10.31
N SER A 182 -14.34 -7.03 9.43
CA SER A 182 -14.25 -5.59 9.33
C SER A 182 -15.10 -5.04 8.20
N GLU A 183 -15.65 -3.85 8.40
CA GLU A 183 -16.39 -3.09 7.40
C GLU A 183 -15.61 -1.81 7.05
N ASP A 184 -15.64 -1.45 5.79
CA ASP A 184 -15.13 -0.18 5.27
C ASP A 184 -15.90 0.99 5.90
N ALA A 185 -15.18 1.97 6.45
CA ALA A 185 -15.76 3.13 7.13
C ALA A 185 -16.63 3.99 6.21
N TRP A 186 -16.34 4.03 4.91
CA TRP A 186 -17.19 4.70 3.93
C TRP A 186 -18.59 4.10 3.88
N ARG A 187 -18.69 2.76 3.92
CA ARG A 187 -19.97 2.06 3.93
C ARG A 187 -20.73 2.31 5.24
N THR A 188 -20.03 2.26 6.36
CA THR A 188 -20.59 2.55 7.69
C THR A 188 -21.16 3.96 7.76
N ALA A 189 -20.39 4.96 7.34
CA ALA A 189 -20.79 6.37 7.32
C ALA A 189 -21.95 6.62 6.33
N SER A 190 -21.85 6.07 5.12
CA SER A 190 -22.90 6.20 4.10
C SER A 190 -24.21 5.57 4.56
N SER A 191 -24.17 4.40 5.19
CA SER A 191 -25.34 3.74 5.76
C SER A 191 -25.98 4.55 6.89
N ALA A 192 -25.16 5.19 7.74
CA ALA A 192 -25.65 6.09 8.78
C ALA A 192 -26.35 7.32 8.16
N ALA A 193 -25.74 7.92 7.16
CA ALA A 193 -26.31 9.10 6.47
C ALA A 193 -27.66 8.77 5.78
N VAL A 194 -27.75 7.65 5.07
CA VAL A 194 -29.00 7.19 4.44
C VAL A 194 -30.09 6.92 5.47
N ALA A 195 -29.73 6.36 6.62
CA ALA A 195 -30.65 6.09 7.71
C ALA A 195 -31.01 7.33 8.57
N GLY A 196 -30.41 8.49 8.31
CA GLY A 196 -30.55 9.69 9.14
C GLY A 196 -30.01 9.47 10.57
N ARG A 197 -29.07 8.57 10.77
CA ARG A 197 -28.44 8.25 12.05
C ARG A 197 -27.28 9.22 12.30
N ASP A 198 -27.17 9.67 13.55
CA ASP A 198 -26.03 10.45 13.99
C ASP A 198 -24.74 9.61 13.92
N PHE A 199 -23.66 10.18 13.40
CA PHE A 199 -22.33 9.58 13.23
C PHE A 199 -21.28 10.33 14.04
N SER A 200 -21.68 11.25 14.94
CA SER A 200 -20.74 12.12 15.65
C SER A 200 -19.82 11.34 16.58
N ALA A 201 -20.33 10.32 17.25
CA ALA A 201 -19.50 9.49 18.16
C ALA A 201 -18.44 8.71 17.41
N GLU A 202 -18.80 8.07 16.29
CA GLU A 202 -17.89 7.33 15.43
C GLU A 202 -16.83 8.27 14.81
N ALA A 203 -17.24 9.49 14.43
CA ALA A 203 -16.31 10.50 13.91
C ALA A 203 -15.32 11.01 14.98
N GLU A 204 -15.75 11.15 16.24
CA GLU A 204 -14.88 11.50 17.35
C GLU A 204 -13.85 10.41 17.64
N GLU A 205 -14.27 9.16 17.68
CA GLU A 205 -13.37 8.01 17.85
C GLU A 205 -12.33 7.93 16.71
N LEU A 206 -12.77 8.09 15.45
CA LEU A 206 -11.88 8.10 14.29
C LEU A 206 -10.90 9.29 14.34
N GLY A 207 -11.36 10.47 14.80
CA GLY A 207 -10.51 11.63 15.04
C GLY A 207 -9.42 11.34 16.07
N ALA A 208 -9.76 10.62 17.15
CA ALA A 208 -8.79 10.20 18.17
C ALA A 208 -7.75 9.22 17.60
N VAL A 209 -8.15 8.24 16.79
CA VAL A 209 -7.24 7.34 16.05
C VAL A 209 -6.30 8.13 15.17
N THR A 210 -6.83 9.07 14.37
CA THR A 210 -6.03 9.95 13.51
C THR A 210 -4.96 10.71 14.31
N GLY A 211 -5.34 11.29 15.45
CA GLY A 211 -4.42 12.00 16.33
C GLY A 211 -3.30 11.10 16.87
N ARG A 212 -3.62 9.86 17.27
CA ARG A 212 -2.60 8.89 17.72
C ARG A 212 -1.64 8.51 16.59
N ILE A 213 -2.14 8.24 15.39
CA ILE A 213 -1.28 7.92 14.23
C ILE A 213 -0.35 9.10 13.92
N HIS A 214 -0.83 10.34 13.93
CA HIS A 214 0.02 11.51 13.72
C HIS A 214 1.14 11.61 14.77
N SER A 215 0.84 11.35 16.05
CA SER A 215 1.85 11.32 17.11
C SER A 215 2.86 10.17 16.93
N GLN A 216 2.40 9.02 16.49
CA GLN A 216 3.27 7.86 16.20
C GLN A 216 4.16 8.13 14.98
N LEU A 217 3.65 8.77 13.94
CA LEU A 217 4.43 9.19 12.77
C LEU A 217 5.49 10.22 13.15
N GLU A 218 5.16 11.19 14.00
CA GLU A 218 6.15 12.13 14.54
C GLU A 218 7.24 11.40 15.33
N ALA A 219 6.86 10.46 16.19
CA ALA A 219 7.83 9.68 16.96
C ALA A 219 8.75 8.83 16.07
N ALA A 220 8.22 8.26 14.97
CA ALA A 220 8.95 7.38 14.06
C ALA A 220 9.87 8.15 13.09
N PHE A 221 9.41 9.29 12.57
CA PHE A 221 10.09 10.02 11.49
C PHE A 221 10.60 11.41 11.90
N GLY A 222 10.22 11.87 13.09
CA GLY A 222 10.51 13.21 13.55
C GLY A 222 9.61 14.28 12.93
N ALA A 223 9.77 15.49 13.44
CA ALA A 223 9.21 16.69 12.87
C ALA A 223 10.30 17.76 12.77
N HIS A 224 10.18 18.69 11.83
CA HIS A 224 11.14 19.78 11.68
C HIS A 224 10.43 21.12 11.56
N HIS A 225 11.06 22.17 12.04
CA HIS A 225 10.60 23.53 11.80
C HIS A 225 11.07 23.97 10.42
N PRO A 226 10.15 24.36 9.52
CA PRO A 226 10.53 24.78 8.18
C PRO A 226 11.37 26.06 8.22
N THR A 227 12.37 26.11 7.37
CA THR A 227 13.10 27.34 7.10
C THR A 227 12.19 28.37 6.41
N PRO A 228 12.54 29.67 6.41
CA PRO A 228 11.74 30.68 5.70
C PRO A 228 11.54 30.37 4.21
N ALA A 229 12.51 29.73 3.55
CA ALA A 229 12.40 29.33 2.15
C ALA A 229 11.40 28.18 1.96
N GLU A 230 11.48 27.12 2.78
CA GLU A 230 10.53 25.99 2.77
C GLU A 230 9.12 26.47 3.11
N GLN A 231 8.97 27.38 4.08
CA GLN A 231 7.67 27.99 4.42
C GLN A 231 7.08 28.70 3.21
N GLN A 232 7.87 29.54 2.52
CA GLN A 232 7.41 30.27 1.35
C GLN A 232 7.00 29.35 0.20
N GLU A 233 7.79 28.30 -0.05
CA GLU A 233 7.49 27.28 -1.07
C GLU A 233 6.19 26.52 -0.74
N PHE A 234 6.05 26.08 0.52
CA PHE A 234 4.86 25.40 1.00
C PHE A 234 3.61 26.24 0.84
N LEU A 235 3.62 27.50 1.32
CA LEU A 235 2.48 28.41 1.24
C LEU A 235 2.12 28.71 -0.21
N THR A 236 3.12 28.93 -1.08
CA THR A 236 2.89 29.15 -2.50
C THR A 236 2.22 27.94 -3.16
N SER A 237 2.69 26.75 -2.84
CA SER A 237 2.11 25.49 -3.36
C SER A 237 0.69 25.28 -2.84
N LEU A 238 0.46 25.52 -1.54
CA LEU A 238 -0.85 25.38 -0.91
C LEU A 238 -1.87 26.35 -1.52
N VAL A 239 -1.54 27.62 -1.64
CA VAL A 239 -2.43 28.64 -2.26
C VAL A 239 -2.77 28.26 -3.70
N ARG A 240 -1.77 27.83 -4.50
CA ARG A 240 -1.99 27.38 -5.87
C ARG A 240 -2.94 26.20 -5.93
N ARG A 241 -2.79 25.22 -5.05
CA ARG A 241 -3.64 24.03 -4.97
C ARG A 241 -5.06 24.39 -4.54
N LEU A 242 -5.23 25.22 -3.51
CA LEU A 242 -6.53 25.68 -3.05
C LEU A 242 -7.30 26.42 -4.16
N LYS A 243 -6.62 27.31 -4.90
CA LYS A 243 -7.23 28.04 -6.03
C LYS A 243 -7.67 27.09 -7.15
N TRP A 244 -6.84 26.10 -7.46
CA TRP A 244 -7.18 25.09 -8.47
C TRP A 244 -8.38 24.22 -8.05
N GLU A 245 -8.36 23.69 -6.83
CA GLU A 245 -9.46 22.86 -6.32
C GLU A 245 -10.78 23.65 -6.20
N TRP A 246 -10.69 24.93 -5.80
CA TRP A 246 -11.86 25.82 -5.77
C TRP A 246 -12.47 26.02 -7.15
N GLU A 247 -11.65 26.23 -8.15
CA GLU A 247 -12.12 26.43 -9.54
C GLU A 247 -12.78 25.17 -10.10
N GLU A 248 -12.19 23.98 -9.84
CA GLU A 248 -12.78 22.69 -10.23
C GLU A 248 -14.15 22.45 -9.56
N ALA A 249 -14.30 22.85 -8.30
CA ALA A 249 -15.54 22.71 -7.55
C ALA A 249 -16.53 23.88 -7.72
N ARG A 250 -16.22 24.89 -8.53
CA ARG A 250 -16.90 26.19 -8.58
C ARG A 250 -18.43 26.11 -8.74
N SER A 251 -18.93 25.13 -9.48
CA SER A 251 -20.38 24.93 -9.65
C SER A 251 -21.13 24.64 -8.34
N TYR A 252 -20.41 24.12 -7.33
CA TYR A 252 -20.95 23.76 -6.02
C TYR A 252 -20.64 24.82 -4.94
N VAL A 253 -19.46 25.45 -5.03
CA VAL A 253 -18.93 26.30 -3.95
C VAL A 253 -18.98 27.79 -4.27
N GLY A 254 -19.32 28.20 -5.49
CA GLY A 254 -19.37 29.60 -5.93
C GLY A 254 -20.14 30.55 -5.00
N PRO A 255 -21.24 30.15 -4.32
CA PRO A 255 -21.89 30.99 -3.32
C PRO A 255 -21.02 31.41 -2.13
N TYR A 256 -19.88 30.78 -1.94
CA TYR A 256 -18.95 31.01 -0.84
C TYR A 256 -17.64 31.71 -1.27
N ASP A 257 -17.57 32.29 -2.47
CA ASP A 257 -16.37 32.94 -3.01
C ASP A 257 -15.75 33.95 -2.03
N GLU A 258 -16.57 34.82 -1.40
CA GLU A 258 -16.07 35.79 -0.42
C GLU A 258 -15.44 35.13 0.82
N THR A 259 -15.94 33.98 1.23
CA THR A 259 -15.39 33.22 2.36
C THR A 259 -14.06 32.59 1.98
N PHE A 260 -13.97 32.10 0.77
CA PHE A 260 -12.74 31.52 0.22
C PHE A 260 -11.63 32.56 0.07
N GLU A 261 -11.94 33.75 -0.46
CA GLU A 261 -10.94 34.83 -0.59
C GLU A 261 -10.39 35.25 0.78
N ARG A 262 -11.24 35.37 1.81
CA ARG A 262 -10.78 35.64 3.18
C ARG A 262 -9.90 34.52 3.75
N LEU A 263 -10.21 33.24 3.42
CA LEU A 263 -9.38 32.11 3.80
C LEU A 263 -8.00 32.20 3.14
N LEU A 264 -7.96 32.49 1.84
CA LEU A 264 -6.70 32.65 1.09
C LEU A 264 -5.84 33.77 1.69
N GLU A 265 -6.43 34.95 1.96
CA GLU A 265 -5.73 36.05 2.61
C GLU A 265 -5.14 35.62 3.98
N THR A 266 -5.90 34.86 4.76
CA THR A 266 -5.44 34.33 6.05
C THR A 266 -4.23 33.39 5.88
N VAL A 267 -4.30 32.50 4.89
CA VAL A 267 -3.22 31.54 4.58
C VAL A 267 -1.97 32.27 4.08
N GLU A 268 -2.12 33.25 3.18
CA GLU A 268 -1.01 34.03 2.64
C GLU A 268 -0.32 34.90 3.71
N GLN A 269 -1.04 35.28 4.77
CA GLN A 269 -0.54 36.11 5.87
C GLN A 269 -0.05 35.30 7.08
N LEU A 270 0.01 33.96 7.01
CA LEU A 270 0.51 33.14 8.10
C LEU A 270 1.94 33.54 8.48
N PRO A 271 2.19 33.95 9.73
CA PRO A 271 3.51 34.44 10.15
C PRO A 271 4.57 33.32 10.22
N SER A 272 4.12 32.10 10.49
CA SER A 272 4.95 30.90 10.54
C SER A 272 4.09 29.66 10.35
N LEU A 273 4.69 28.62 9.80
CA LEU A 273 4.11 27.28 9.81
C LEU A 273 4.45 26.58 11.13
N PRO A 274 3.59 25.66 11.60
CA PRO A 274 3.96 24.72 12.65
C PRO A 274 5.09 23.80 12.18
N SER A 275 5.58 22.94 13.07
CA SER A 275 6.47 21.86 12.67
C SER A 275 5.79 20.99 11.61
N LEU A 276 6.54 20.63 10.58
CA LEU A 276 6.12 19.73 9.52
C LEU A 276 6.50 18.31 9.90
N GLN A 277 5.60 17.37 9.67
CA GLN A 277 5.81 15.95 9.92
C GLN A 277 5.26 15.10 8.76
N ARG A 278 5.61 13.85 8.74
CA ARG A 278 5.00 12.88 7.82
C ARG A 278 3.54 12.64 8.21
N ILE A 279 2.68 12.56 7.21
CA ILE A 279 1.25 12.24 7.35
C ILE A 279 0.88 11.12 6.38
N HIS A 280 -0.32 10.57 6.52
CA HIS A 280 -0.85 9.53 5.64
C HIS A 280 -0.97 9.97 4.16
N ALA A 281 -1.24 11.21 3.88
CA ALA A 281 -1.37 11.85 2.56
C ALA A 281 -2.61 11.47 1.71
N ASP A 282 -3.17 10.27 1.83
CA ASP A 282 -4.39 9.83 1.13
C ASP A 282 -5.46 9.34 2.12
N TYR A 283 -5.66 10.10 3.21
CA TYR A 283 -6.54 9.72 4.30
C TYR A 283 -8.00 10.03 4.00
N HIS A 284 -8.78 9.01 3.76
CA HIS A 284 -10.23 9.09 3.56
C HIS A 284 -10.91 7.83 4.14
N LEU A 285 -12.25 7.85 4.27
CA LEU A 285 -12.99 6.76 4.90
C LEU A 285 -12.85 5.39 4.21
N GLY A 286 -12.49 5.35 2.91
CA GLY A 286 -12.17 4.11 2.21
C GLY A 286 -10.82 3.50 2.59
N GLN A 287 -9.97 4.24 3.32
CA GLN A 287 -8.71 3.76 3.90
C GLN A 287 -8.85 3.42 5.38
N VAL A 288 -10.05 3.23 5.86
CA VAL A 288 -10.33 2.91 7.26
C VAL A 288 -11.28 1.72 7.35
N LEU A 289 -10.92 0.77 8.18
CA LEU A 289 -11.78 -0.36 8.55
C LEU A 289 -12.34 -0.17 9.96
N HIS A 290 -13.53 -0.66 10.18
CA HIS A 290 -14.11 -0.81 11.51
C HIS A 290 -14.43 -2.27 11.80
N SER A 291 -13.98 -2.76 12.94
CA SER A 291 -14.37 -4.07 13.45
C SER A 291 -14.83 -3.96 14.91
N THR A 292 -15.75 -4.81 15.32
CA THR A 292 -16.22 -4.84 16.72
C THR A 292 -15.14 -5.27 17.71
N ALA A 293 -14.15 -6.03 17.25
CA ALA A 293 -13.07 -6.55 18.09
C ALA A 293 -11.94 -5.52 18.31
N ARG A 294 -11.69 -4.65 17.34
CA ARG A 294 -10.50 -3.76 17.34
C ARG A 294 -10.85 -2.28 17.25
N GLY A 295 -12.08 -1.93 16.87
CA GLY A 295 -12.47 -0.55 16.57
C GLY A 295 -11.99 -0.10 15.20
N TRP A 296 -11.62 1.18 15.08
CA TRP A 296 -11.14 1.79 13.85
C TRP A 296 -9.66 1.43 13.58
N THR A 297 -9.38 1.01 12.36
CA THR A 297 -8.03 0.66 11.90
C THR A 297 -7.77 1.35 10.58
N VAL A 298 -6.68 2.09 10.47
CA VAL A 298 -6.29 2.84 9.27
C VAL A 298 -5.41 1.95 8.40
N LEU A 299 -5.73 1.89 7.11
CA LEU A 299 -4.96 1.16 6.10
C LEU A 299 -3.93 2.08 5.46
N ASP A 300 -3.07 1.54 4.63
CA ASP A 300 -2.06 2.12 3.69
C ASP A 300 -1.53 3.51 3.99
#